data_e7af68513403a0a566ffe4cb68386227
#
_entry.id   e7af68513403a0a566ffe4cb68386227
#
_cell.length_a   1.000
_cell.length_b   1.000
_cell.length_c   1.000
_cell.angle_alpha   90.00
_cell.angle_beta   90.00
_cell.angle_gamma   90.00
#
_symmetry.space_group_name_H-M   'P 1'
#
loop_
_entity.id
_entity.type
_entity.pdbx_description
1 polymer ?
#
loop_
_entity_poly.entity_id
_entity_poly.type
_entity_poly.pdbx_seq_one_letter_code
_entity_poly.pdbx_strand_id
1 'polypeptide(L)'
;MKILVVSTPGTGHLNPLLAIGRILIAEGHELAFLTGTSLRSRVERFEAKFYPLPEEADLTAQDVITSDEMKGVPPGPQWLRTLVERFFVDTIPAQYSGVHKVLREFPADIIIGDDMFFGVLPMLVGPRSKRLPIVLCGTSVLHWQREDRAPAFAGLPPAATRAHLDEYAAFAREHDKIVDGPLGLCVNRYLKDLGVGSVSKPLFESVVELADAYMQLTVPRFEFPRDIPSSVTFIGTPPIIPNQVPLPAWAHELDGSRKVVLVTQGTVANHDFDLLIAPALAGLANEPNLLVVATAGGRAVGDIPGPIPGNARLASYLPFEWLLPKVDVLVTNGGYGSVNQAMSFGIPLVTAGLTEDKADVNVHVAWSGVGINLATNNPTPQALREAVRVVLDKPDYRSGASAMADEFKAIDTRSEVLRIINQVAQGSNEISDPGGTPVAKQGRRVAANR
;
A
#
# COMPACT_ATOMS: atom_id res chain seq x y z
N MET A 1 -20.26 -4.50 -17.06
CA MET A 1 -20.80 -4.22 -15.70
C MET A 1 -20.54 -2.78 -15.33
N LYS A 2 -21.34 -2.26 -14.40
CA LYS A 2 -21.09 -1.00 -13.73
C LYS A 2 -20.33 -1.27 -12.41
N ILE A 3 -19.22 -0.61 -12.20
CA ILE A 3 -18.33 -0.85 -11.07
C ILE A 3 -18.15 0.45 -10.28
N LEU A 4 -18.50 0.43 -9.01
CA LEU A 4 -18.18 1.53 -8.11
C LEU A 4 -16.81 1.28 -7.46
N VAL A 5 -15.87 2.16 -7.69
CA VAL A 5 -14.57 2.14 -7.04
C VAL A 5 -14.58 3.15 -5.90
N VAL A 6 -14.25 2.70 -4.70
CA VAL A 6 -14.19 3.53 -3.49
C VAL A 6 -12.76 3.62 -2.99
N SER A 7 -12.27 4.81 -2.71
CA SER A 7 -10.89 5.01 -2.29
C SER A 7 -10.77 6.03 -1.17
N THR A 8 -9.99 5.67 -0.17
CA THR A 8 -9.48 6.62 0.82
C THR A 8 -8.81 7.81 0.10
N PRO A 9 -8.98 9.05 0.58
CA PRO A 9 -8.47 10.26 -0.10
C PRO A 9 -6.95 10.40 0.03
N GLY A 10 -6.23 9.43 -0.52
CA GLY A 10 -4.77 9.35 -0.53
C GLY A 10 -4.24 8.81 -1.86
N THR A 11 -3.14 9.39 -2.34
CA THR A 11 -2.52 8.97 -3.61
C THR A 11 -2.08 7.50 -3.57
N GLY A 12 -1.59 7.02 -2.42
CA GLY A 12 -1.15 5.63 -2.24
C GLY A 12 -2.31 4.63 -2.38
N HIS A 13 -3.52 5.02 -1.95
CA HIS A 13 -4.74 4.22 -2.04
C HIS A 13 -5.36 4.27 -3.44
N LEU A 14 -5.43 5.47 -4.03
CA LEU A 14 -6.08 5.64 -5.34
C LEU A 14 -5.27 5.07 -6.52
N ASN A 15 -3.94 5.21 -6.52
CA ASN A 15 -3.12 4.82 -7.68
C ASN A 15 -3.28 3.34 -8.09
N PRO A 16 -3.21 2.36 -7.17
CA PRO A 16 -3.44 0.96 -7.55
C PRO A 16 -4.86 0.73 -8.08
N LEU A 17 -5.87 1.40 -7.51
CA LEU A 17 -7.25 1.30 -7.98
C LEU A 17 -7.44 1.93 -9.37
N LEU A 18 -6.75 3.02 -9.69
CA LEU A 18 -6.72 3.56 -11.05
C LEU A 18 -6.07 2.59 -12.04
N ALA A 19 -4.99 1.91 -11.65
CA ALA A 19 -4.34 0.94 -12.50
C ALA A 19 -5.24 -0.29 -12.77
N ILE A 20 -5.93 -0.79 -11.75
CA ILE A 20 -6.97 -1.82 -11.88
C ILE A 20 -8.14 -1.30 -12.73
N GLY A 21 -8.58 -0.06 -12.48
CA GLY A 21 -9.64 0.58 -13.24
C GLY A 21 -9.35 0.64 -14.74
N ARG A 22 -8.10 0.89 -15.15
CA ARG A 22 -7.69 0.83 -16.57
C ARG A 22 -7.91 -0.55 -17.18
N ILE A 23 -7.56 -1.60 -16.44
CA ILE A 23 -7.81 -2.98 -16.90
C ILE A 23 -9.31 -3.18 -17.15
N LEU A 24 -10.13 -2.74 -16.22
CA LEU A 24 -11.58 -2.92 -16.28
C LEU A 24 -12.25 -2.08 -17.38
N ILE A 25 -11.82 -0.82 -17.58
CA ILE A 25 -12.30 0.03 -18.67
C ILE A 25 -11.93 -0.59 -20.03
N ALA A 26 -10.71 -1.12 -20.18
CA ALA A 26 -10.29 -1.78 -21.41
C ALA A 26 -11.12 -3.04 -21.76
N GLU A 27 -11.79 -3.64 -20.76
CA GLU A 27 -12.75 -4.75 -20.92
C GLU A 27 -14.21 -4.28 -21.11
N GLY A 28 -14.42 -2.96 -21.26
CA GLY A 28 -15.73 -2.39 -21.53
C GLY A 28 -16.62 -2.23 -20.28
N HIS A 29 -16.05 -2.21 -19.08
CA HIS A 29 -16.79 -1.90 -17.87
C HIS A 29 -16.96 -0.38 -17.69
N GLU A 30 -18.11 0.05 -17.17
CA GLU A 30 -18.37 1.44 -16.80
C GLU A 30 -17.97 1.65 -15.33
N LEU A 31 -17.09 2.63 -15.07
CA LEU A 31 -16.56 2.89 -13.74
C LEU A 31 -17.01 4.24 -13.19
N ALA A 32 -17.31 4.25 -11.90
CA ALA A 32 -17.44 5.47 -11.09
C ALA A 32 -16.51 5.39 -9.89
N PHE A 33 -15.88 6.51 -9.53
CA PHE A 33 -15.00 6.61 -8.37
C PHE A 33 -15.59 7.53 -7.31
N LEU A 34 -15.65 7.04 -6.07
CA LEU A 34 -15.94 7.84 -4.88
C LEU A 34 -14.65 8.00 -4.09
N THR A 35 -14.10 9.21 -4.07
CA THR A 35 -12.84 9.53 -3.37
C THR A 35 -12.74 11.03 -3.08
N GLY A 36 -11.62 11.45 -2.49
CA GLY A 36 -11.39 12.85 -2.12
C GLY A 36 -11.38 13.82 -3.30
N THR A 37 -11.91 15.03 -3.07
CA THR A 37 -12.03 16.09 -4.07
C THR A 37 -10.68 16.49 -4.66
N SER A 38 -9.61 16.45 -3.86
CA SER A 38 -8.24 16.74 -4.31
C SER A 38 -7.73 15.78 -5.40
N LEU A 39 -8.36 14.60 -5.53
CA LEU A 39 -7.97 13.55 -6.49
C LEU A 39 -8.84 13.54 -7.76
N ARG A 40 -9.83 14.44 -7.88
CA ARG A 40 -10.78 14.55 -9.01
C ARG A 40 -10.06 14.50 -10.36
N SER A 41 -9.05 15.34 -10.57
CA SER A 41 -8.35 15.43 -11.86
C SER A 41 -7.64 14.15 -12.27
N ARG A 42 -7.27 13.31 -11.31
CA ARG A 42 -6.67 11.99 -11.58
C ARG A 42 -7.72 11.00 -12.09
N VAL A 43 -8.91 10.99 -11.49
CA VAL A 43 -10.02 10.13 -11.91
C VAL A 43 -10.55 10.55 -13.29
N GLU A 44 -10.78 11.85 -13.52
CA GLU A 44 -11.36 12.35 -14.77
C GLU A 44 -10.47 12.08 -16.00
N ARG A 45 -9.16 11.89 -15.82
CA ARG A 45 -8.25 11.47 -16.92
C ARG A 45 -8.51 10.05 -17.43
N PHE A 46 -9.34 9.25 -16.74
CA PHE A 46 -9.60 7.84 -17.04
C PHE A 46 -10.99 7.58 -17.64
N GLU A 47 -11.68 8.60 -18.13
CA GLU A 47 -13.05 8.45 -18.66
C GLU A 47 -14.03 7.83 -17.66
N ALA A 48 -13.71 7.91 -16.36
CA ALA A 48 -14.54 7.43 -15.28
C ALA A 48 -15.33 8.56 -14.63
N LYS A 49 -16.51 8.26 -14.09
CA LYS A 49 -17.30 9.24 -13.34
C LYS A 49 -16.65 9.51 -11.98
N PHE A 50 -16.56 10.76 -11.60
CA PHE A 50 -16.07 11.17 -10.28
C PHE A 50 -17.22 11.59 -9.37
N TYR A 51 -17.22 11.05 -8.15
CA TYR A 51 -18.08 11.47 -7.06
C TYR A 51 -17.22 11.89 -5.86
N PRO A 52 -17.43 13.08 -5.30
CA PRO A 52 -16.70 13.51 -4.11
C PRO A 52 -17.19 12.76 -2.88
N LEU A 53 -16.28 12.50 -1.96
CA LEU A 53 -16.66 12.10 -0.60
C LEU A 53 -17.49 13.21 0.07
N PRO A 54 -18.36 12.88 1.05
CA PRO A 54 -18.92 13.87 1.97
C PRO A 54 -17.80 14.65 2.68
N GLU A 55 -18.09 15.91 3.04
CA GLU A 55 -17.11 16.83 3.62
C GLU A 55 -16.41 16.25 4.84
N GLU A 56 -17.14 15.53 5.70
CA GLU A 56 -16.63 14.90 6.92
C GLU A 56 -15.65 13.75 6.65
N ALA A 57 -15.63 13.21 5.43
CA ALA A 57 -14.73 12.15 4.99
C ALA A 57 -13.73 12.61 3.92
N ASP A 58 -13.81 13.84 3.44
CA ASP A 58 -12.89 14.41 2.43
C ASP A 58 -11.68 15.07 3.10
N LEU A 59 -10.99 14.29 3.94
CA LEU A 59 -9.82 14.68 4.71
C LEU A 59 -8.56 14.10 4.09
N THR A 60 -7.44 14.81 4.19
CA THR A 60 -6.12 14.25 3.89
C THR A 60 -5.43 13.79 5.17
N ALA A 61 -4.49 12.85 5.07
CA ALA A 61 -3.68 12.46 6.22
C ALA A 61 -2.93 13.65 6.83
N GLN A 62 -2.52 14.63 6.00
CA GLN A 62 -1.83 15.85 6.46
C GLN A 62 -2.76 16.73 7.31
N ASP A 63 -4.05 16.85 6.94
CA ASP A 63 -5.03 17.62 7.73
C ASP A 63 -5.15 17.04 9.14
N VAL A 64 -5.20 15.71 9.25
CA VAL A 64 -5.24 15.02 10.54
C VAL A 64 -3.94 15.20 11.32
N ILE A 65 -2.78 14.93 10.70
CA ILE A 65 -1.46 15.01 11.35
C ILE A 65 -1.20 16.41 11.89
N THR A 66 -1.65 17.46 11.20
CA THR A 66 -1.47 18.85 11.62
C THR A 66 -2.57 19.40 12.53
N SER A 67 -3.59 18.60 12.82
CA SER A 67 -4.70 19.00 13.69
C SER A 67 -4.27 19.25 15.14
N ASP A 68 -5.06 20.02 15.87
CA ASP A 68 -4.80 20.29 17.29
C ASP A 68 -4.83 19.02 18.14
N GLU A 69 -5.61 18.02 17.75
CA GLU A 69 -5.73 16.75 18.44
C GLU A 69 -4.46 15.88 18.35
N MET A 70 -3.73 15.99 17.22
CA MET A 70 -2.44 15.30 17.05
C MET A 70 -1.28 16.05 17.70
N LYS A 71 -1.45 17.35 17.97
CA LYS A 71 -0.43 18.15 18.66
C LYS A 71 -0.21 17.64 20.08
N GLY A 72 1.03 17.30 20.39
CA GLY A 72 1.38 16.80 21.72
C GLY A 72 1.19 15.30 21.94
N VAL A 73 0.64 14.56 20.97
CA VAL A 73 0.65 13.10 21.01
C VAL A 73 2.05 12.61 20.66
N PRO A 74 2.77 11.93 21.56
CA PRO A 74 4.11 11.46 21.27
C PRO A 74 4.11 10.34 20.21
N PRO A 75 5.16 10.22 19.37
CA PRO A 75 5.31 9.11 18.45
C PRO A 75 5.18 7.76 19.16
N GLY A 76 4.48 6.82 18.55
CA GLY A 76 4.29 5.49 19.10
C GLY A 76 2.85 4.98 18.95
N PRO A 77 2.46 3.92 19.69
CA PRO A 77 1.16 3.26 19.52
C PRO A 77 -0.03 4.20 19.69
N GLN A 78 0.02 5.14 20.62
CA GLN A 78 -1.07 6.11 20.82
C GLN A 78 -1.21 7.08 19.65
N TRP A 79 -0.10 7.53 19.06
CA TRP A 79 -0.09 8.37 17.87
C TRP A 79 -0.71 7.62 16.68
N LEU A 80 -0.28 6.36 16.48
CA LEU A 80 -0.85 5.47 15.45
C LEU A 80 -2.36 5.31 15.65
N ARG A 81 -2.80 4.99 16.87
CA ARG A 81 -4.22 4.86 17.21
C ARG A 81 -5.00 6.12 16.85
N THR A 82 -4.53 7.30 17.27
CA THR A 82 -5.23 8.56 17.04
C THR A 82 -5.32 8.86 15.53
N LEU A 83 -4.23 8.63 14.79
CA LEU A 83 -4.24 8.79 13.32
C LEU A 83 -5.27 7.85 12.66
N VAL A 84 -5.24 6.56 13.00
CA VAL A 84 -6.18 5.57 12.44
C VAL A 84 -7.62 5.90 12.81
N GLU A 85 -7.88 6.27 14.07
CA GLU A 85 -9.20 6.66 14.53
C GLU A 85 -9.73 7.84 13.74
N ARG A 86 -8.97 8.94 13.64
CA ARG A 86 -9.42 10.20 13.01
C ARG A 86 -9.51 10.13 11.50
N PHE A 87 -8.52 9.53 10.85
CA PHE A 87 -8.46 9.52 9.39
C PHE A 87 -9.32 8.43 8.76
N PHE A 88 -9.48 7.29 9.43
CA PHE A 88 -10.15 6.15 8.83
C PHE A 88 -11.45 5.75 9.56
N VAL A 89 -11.45 5.69 10.90
CA VAL A 89 -12.59 5.15 11.66
C VAL A 89 -13.71 6.18 11.81
N ASP A 90 -13.39 7.41 12.17
CA ASP A 90 -14.39 8.48 12.36
C ASP A 90 -15.10 8.85 11.05
N THR A 91 -14.49 8.54 9.90
CA THR A 91 -15.08 8.79 8.58
C THR A 91 -16.07 7.70 8.13
N ILE A 92 -16.19 6.57 8.83
CA ILE A 92 -17.07 5.43 8.47
C ILE A 92 -18.50 5.86 8.17
N PRO A 93 -19.20 6.64 9.02
CA PRO A 93 -20.60 6.99 8.77
C PRO A 93 -20.78 7.84 7.51
N ALA A 94 -19.90 8.81 7.30
CA ALA A 94 -19.93 9.69 6.14
C ALA A 94 -19.58 8.94 4.85
N GLN A 95 -18.54 8.10 4.85
CA GLN A 95 -18.18 7.25 3.72
C GLN A 95 -19.31 6.29 3.36
N TYR A 96 -19.92 5.62 4.35
CA TYR A 96 -21.07 4.72 4.15
C TYR A 96 -22.25 5.44 3.50
N SER A 97 -22.61 6.63 4.02
CA SER A 97 -23.64 7.48 3.43
C SER A 97 -23.31 7.89 1.99
N GLY A 98 -22.05 8.25 1.73
CA GLY A 98 -21.54 8.58 0.40
C GLY A 98 -21.68 7.43 -0.59
N VAL A 99 -21.32 6.19 -0.19
CA VAL A 99 -21.49 4.98 -1.00
C VAL A 99 -22.97 4.81 -1.38
N HIS A 100 -23.88 4.88 -0.41
CA HIS A 100 -25.31 4.75 -0.68
C HIS A 100 -25.88 5.87 -1.56
N LYS A 101 -25.37 7.09 -1.42
CA LYS A 101 -25.76 8.20 -2.30
C LYS A 101 -25.35 7.91 -3.74
N VAL A 102 -24.09 7.49 -3.96
CA VAL A 102 -23.58 7.18 -5.30
C VAL A 102 -24.34 6.00 -5.91
N LEU A 103 -24.63 4.95 -5.16
CA LEU A 103 -25.36 3.78 -5.68
C LEU A 103 -26.79 4.12 -6.16
N ARG A 104 -27.42 5.18 -5.65
CA ARG A 104 -28.71 5.66 -6.17
C ARG A 104 -28.58 6.35 -7.53
N GLU A 105 -27.46 7.00 -7.80
CA GLU A 105 -27.20 7.74 -9.04
C GLU A 105 -26.47 6.86 -10.09
N PHE A 106 -25.66 5.94 -9.61
CA PHE A 106 -24.88 4.98 -10.38
C PHE A 106 -25.11 3.58 -9.79
N PRO A 107 -26.17 2.86 -10.22
CA PRO A 107 -26.49 1.53 -9.73
C PRO A 107 -25.43 0.53 -10.21
N ALA A 108 -24.40 0.34 -9.38
CA ALA A 108 -23.31 -0.56 -9.66
C ALA A 108 -23.68 -2.03 -9.44
N ASP A 109 -22.99 -2.93 -10.14
CA ASP A 109 -23.11 -4.38 -9.98
C ASP A 109 -22.16 -4.90 -8.89
N ILE A 110 -21.05 -4.20 -8.64
CA ILE A 110 -19.98 -4.58 -7.72
C ILE A 110 -19.27 -3.32 -7.16
N ILE A 111 -18.72 -3.43 -5.95
CA ILE A 111 -17.86 -2.41 -5.35
C ILE A 111 -16.42 -2.95 -5.31
N ILE A 112 -15.46 -2.13 -5.72
CA ILE A 112 -14.02 -2.37 -5.52
C ILE A 112 -13.50 -1.26 -4.63
N GLY A 113 -12.78 -1.59 -3.55
CA GLY A 113 -12.22 -0.59 -2.63
C GLY A 113 -10.78 -0.86 -2.26
N ASP A 114 -10.08 0.17 -1.75
CA ASP A 114 -8.90 -0.09 -0.95
C ASP A 114 -9.31 -0.61 0.44
N ASP A 115 -8.41 -1.36 1.06
CA ASP A 115 -8.64 -2.06 2.33
C ASP A 115 -8.74 -1.12 3.54
N MET A 116 -8.43 0.16 3.36
CA MET A 116 -8.54 1.21 4.38
C MET A 116 -9.81 2.05 4.21
N PHE A 117 -10.62 1.84 3.16
CA PHE A 117 -11.91 2.52 2.98
C PHE A 117 -12.99 1.84 3.84
N PHE A 118 -12.99 2.13 5.13
CA PHE A 118 -13.87 1.44 6.08
C PHE A 118 -15.35 1.77 5.95
N GLY A 119 -15.73 2.72 5.11
CA GLY A 119 -17.13 2.99 4.78
C GLY A 119 -17.89 1.82 4.17
N VAL A 120 -17.19 0.79 3.67
CA VAL A 120 -17.83 -0.46 3.23
C VAL A 120 -18.01 -1.49 4.35
N LEU A 121 -17.38 -1.31 5.51
CA LEU A 121 -17.45 -2.24 6.63
C LEU A 121 -18.89 -2.48 7.13
N PRO A 122 -19.77 -1.45 7.27
CA PRO A 122 -21.15 -1.68 7.62
C PRO A 122 -21.91 -2.58 6.64
N MET A 123 -21.54 -2.51 5.33
CA MET A 123 -22.11 -3.41 4.33
C MET A 123 -21.54 -4.83 4.50
N LEU A 124 -20.23 -4.97 4.73
CA LEU A 124 -19.56 -6.26 4.91
C LEU A 124 -20.09 -7.05 6.11
N VAL A 125 -20.37 -6.37 7.21
CA VAL A 125 -20.97 -6.98 8.43
C VAL A 125 -22.43 -7.38 8.19
N GLY A 126 -23.13 -6.71 7.27
CA GLY A 126 -24.52 -7.02 6.92
C GLY A 126 -24.68 -8.34 6.16
N PRO A 127 -25.93 -8.84 6.04
CA PRO A 127 -26.19 -10.06 5.30
C PRO A 127 -25.75 -9.99 3.84
N ARG A 128 -24.94 -10.96 3.39
CA ARG A 128 -24.41 -11.02 2.02
C ARG A 128 -25.49 -10.93 0.93
N SER A 129 -26.64 -11.52 1.17
CA SER A 129 -27.78 -11.50 0.23
C SER A 129 -28.47 -10.15 0.09
N LYS A 130 -28.14 -9.17 0.92
CA LYS A 130 -28.76 -7.84 0.92
C LYS A 130 -27.82 -6.73 0.47
N ARG A 131 -26.62 -7.06 -0.01
CA ARG A 131 -25.62 -6.10 -0.45
C ARG A 131 -24.96 -6.51 -1.76
N LEU A 132 -24.36 -5.54 -2.43
CA LEU A 132 -23.49 -5.81 -3.58
C LEU A 132 -22.26 -6.63 -3.17
N PRO A 133 -21.66 -7.37 -4.11
CA PRO A 133 -20.32 -7.91 -3.92
C PRO A 133 -19.31 -6.81 -3.67
N ILE A 134 -18.36 -7.08 -2.75
CA ILE A 134 -17.31 -6.13 -2.38
C ILE A 134 -15.95 -6.83 -2.49
N VAL A 135 -15.10 -6.30 -3.37
CA VAL A 135 -13.72 -6.73 -3.53
C VAL A 135 -12.81 -5.65 -2.94
N LEU A 136 -11.89 -6.05 -2.07
CA LEU A 136 -10.92 -5.13 -1.48
C LEU A 136 -9.51 -5.36 -2.03
N CYS A 137 -8.74 -4.28 -2.12
CA CYS A 137 -7.35 -4.27 -2.56
C CYS A 137 -6.44 -3.90 -1.40
N GLY A 138 -5.52 -4.79 -1.05
CA GLY A 138 -4.50 -4.53 -0.03
C GLY A 138 -3.48 -3.50 -0.52
N THR A 139 -3.49 -2.32 0.07
CA THR A 139 -2.60 -1.21 -0.28
C THR A 139 -1.32 -1.16 0.55
N SER A 140 -1.15 -2.11 1.45
CA SER A 140 0.04 -2.38 2.26
C SER A 140 0.31 -3.89 2.37
N VAL A 141 1.26 -4.30 3.22
CA VAL A 141 1.44 -5.71 3.58
C VAL A 141 0.14 -6.29 4.15
N LEU A 142 -0.07 -7.59 3.98
CA LEU A 142 -1.32 -8.22 4.38
C LEU A 142 -1.54 -8.11 5.90
N HIS A 143 -2.53 -7.34 6.31
CA HIS A 143 -2.92 -7.17 7.70
C HIS A 143 -3.79 -8.35 8.16
N TRP A 144 -3.14 -9.49 8.37
CA TRP A 144 -3.74 -10.72 8.87
C TRP A 144 -2.90 -11.30 9.99
N GLN A 145 -3.55 -11.94 10.96
CA GLN A 145 -2.87 -12.48 12.14
C GLN A 145 -1.64 -13.33 11.78
N ARG A 146 -0.58 -13.16 12.54
CA ARG A 146 0.67 -13.91 12.43
C ARG A 146 0.70 -15.03 13.46
N GLU A 147 1.35 -16.17 13.12
CA GLU A 147 1.51 -17.29 14.04
C GLU A 147 2.31 -16.88 15.30
N ASP A 148 3.26 -15.96 15.17
CA ASP A 148 4.08 -15.43 16.26
C ASP A 148 3.41 -14.28 17.05
N ARG A 149 2.18 -13.90 16.68
CA ARG A 149 1.36 -12.86 17.31
C ARG A 149 1.95 -11.44 17.28
N ALA A 150 2.94 -11.17 16.45
CA ALA A 150 3.40 -9.80 16.28
C ALA A 150 2.25 -8.95 15.72
N PRO A 151 1.93 -7.79 16.34
CA PRO A 151 0.85 -6.94 15.86
C PRO A 151 1.25 -6.22 14.56
N ALA A 152 0.26 -5.78 13.79
CA ALA A 152 0.47 -4.94 12.61
C ALA A 152 1.13 -3.60 12.99
N PHE A 153 1.82 -3.00 12.05
CA PHE A 153 2.56 -1.73 12.18
C PHE A 153 3.71 -1.73 13.19
N ALA A 154 4.10 -2.91 13.68
CA ALA A 154 5.17 -3.06 14.67
C ALA A 154 6.57 -3.10 14.05
N GLY A 155 6.71 -3.34 12.76
CA GLY A 155 8.01 -3.48 12.09
C GLY A 155 8.84 -4.66 12.60
N LEU A 156 8.18 -5.75 13.00
CA LEU A 156 8.84 -6.93 13.59
C LEU A 156 8.99 -8.06 12.59
N PRO A 157 10.21 -8.62 12.40
CA PRO A 157 10.42 -9.81 11.55
C PRO A 157 9.72 -11.03 12.17
N PRO A 158 9.58 -12.15 11.43
CA PRO A 158 9.12 -13.41 12.00
C PRO A 158 9.98 -13.86 13.18
N ALA A 159 9.33 -14.31 14.25
CA ALA A 159 10.02 -14.75 15.45
C ALA A 159 10.93 -15.96 15.16
N ALA A 160 12.23 -15.80 15.41
CA ALA A 160 13.22 -16.85 15.18
C ALA A 160 13.52 -17.68 16.44
N THR A 161 13.09 -17.21 17.63
CA THR A 161 13.40 -17.86 18.91
C THR A 161 12.18 -17.87 19.84
N ARG A 162 12.23 -18.74 20.86
CA ARG A 162 11.19 -18.74 21.90
C ARG A 162 11.10 -17.39 22.63
N ALA A 163 12.25 -16.75 22.87
CA ALA A 163 12.28 -15.43 23.50
C ALA A 163 11.55 -14.37 22.65
N HIS A 164 11.72 -14.38 21.32
CA HIS A 164 10.96 -13.50 20.43
C HIS A 164 9.45 -13.76 20.51
N LEU A 165 9.01 -15.02 20.59
CA LEU A 165 7.59 -15.34 20.73
C LEU A 165 6.99 -14.78 22.04
N ASP A 166 7.72 -14.89 23.14
CA ASP A 166 7.29 -14.40 24.45
C ASP A 166 7.26 -12.86 24.46
N GLU A 167 8.24 -12.20 23.83
CA GLU A 167 8.31 -10.74 23.65
C GLU A 167 7.16 -10.24 22.79
N TYR A 168 6.92 -10.86 21.62
CA TYR A 168 5.85 -10.46 20.70
C TYR A 168 4.47 -10.65 21.33
N ALA A 169 4.27 -11.73 22.08
CA ALA A 169 3.03 -11.94 22.81
C ALA A 169 2.81 -10.88 23.93
N ALA A 170 3.88 -10.42 24.58
CA ALA A 170 3.80 -9.33 25.55
C ALA A 170 3.48 -7.99 24.85
N PHE A 171 4.14 -7.71 23.74
CA PHE A 171 3.92 -6.50 22.94
C PHE A 171 2.50 -6.48 22.36
N ALA A 172 2.01 -7.61 21.83
CA ALA A 172 0.63 -7.70 21.31
C ALA A 172 -0.42 -7.37 22.39
N ARG A 173 -0.23 -7.83 23.62
CA ARG A 173 -1.15 -7.49 24.72
C ARG A 173 -1.17 -5.99 25.05
N GLU A 174 0.00 -5.34 24.96
CA GLU A 174 0.06 -3.90 25.20
C GLU A 174 -0.49 -3.12 24.01
N HIS A 175 -0.20 -3.56 22.79
CA HIS A 175 -0.75 -2.99 21.57
C HIS A 175 -2.28 -3.08 21.53
N ASP A 176 -2.85 -4.22 21.91
CA ASP A 176 -4.30 -4.40 22.01
C ASP A 176 -4.94 -3.40 22.98
N LYS A 177 -4.32 -3.15 24.14
CA LYS A 177 -4.86 -2.17 25.10
C LYS A 177 -4.83 -0.73 24.58
N ILE A 178 -3.81 -0.38 23.79
CA ILE A 178 -3.59 1.01 23.35
C ILE A 178 -4.22 1.27 21.98
N VAL A 179 -4.21 0.29 21.07
CA VAL A 179 -4.58 0.45 19.66
C VAL A 179 -5.82 -0.36 19.32
N ASP A 180 -5.71 -1.71 19.25
CA ASP A 180 -6.75 -2.56 18.63
C ASP A 180 -8.05 -2.55 19.44
N GLY A 181 -7.98 -2.68 20.75
CA GLY A 181 -9.15 -2.66 21.62
C GLY A 181 -9.94 -1.34 21.55
N PRO A 182 -9.32 -0.17 21.75
CA PRO A 182 -9.98 1.13 21.60
C PRO A 182 -10.53 1.37 20.20
N LEU A 183 -9.80 1.01 19.13
CA LEU A 183 -10.29 1.12 17.75
C LEU A 183 -11.51 0.22 17.54
N GLY A 184 -11.46 -1.03 18.02
CA GLY A 184 -12.57 -1.97 17.93
C GLY A 184 -13.82 -1.47 18.64
N LEU A 185 -13.68 -0.84 19.80
CA LEU A 185 -14.80 -0.21 20.52
C LEU A 185 -15.40 0.96 19.72
N CYS A 186 -14.55 1.81 19.13
CA CYS A 186 -15.01 2.93 18.32
C CYS A 186 -15.75 2.46 17.07
N VAL A 187 -15.19 1.51 16.34
CA VAL A 187 -15.81 0.88 15.17
C VAL A 187 -17.15 0.27 15.51
N ASN A 188 -17.22 -0.56 16.57
CA ASN A 188 -18.45 -1.23 16.98
C ASN A 188 -19.53 -0.24 17.43
N ARG A 189 -19.17 0.90 17.99
CA ARG A 189 -20.11 2.00 18.28
C ARG A 189 -20.75 2.50 16.98
N TYR A 190 -19.93 2.84 15.94
CA TYR A 190 -20.47 3.30 14.66
C TYR A 190 -21.32 2.24 13.95
N LEU A 191 -20.90 0.97 13.98
CA LEU A 191 -21.69 -0.12 13.42
C LEU A 191 -23.06 -0.24 14.11
N LYS A 192 -23.09 -0.13 15.43
CA LYS A 192 -24.33 -0.14 16.23
C LYS A 192 -25.23 1.06 15.88
N ASP A 193 -24.66 2.26 15.78
CA ASP A 193 -25.41 3.47 15.47
C ASP A 193 -25.99 3.43 14.04
N LEU A 194 -25.34 2.71 13.12
CA LEU A 194 -25.81 2.43 11.77
C LEU A 194 -26.81 1.26 11.71
N GLY A 195 -27.11 0.60 12.83
CA GLY A 195 -28.09 -0.49 12.93
C GLY A 195 -27.60 -1.82 12.30
N VAL A 196 -26.28 -2.01 12.17
CA VAL A 196 -25.68 -3.26 11.69
C VAL A 196 -25.02 -4.04 12.83
N GLY A 197 -24.46 -5.22 12.54
CA GLY A 197 -23.82 -6.07 13.55
C GLY A 197 -22.54 -5.46 14.13
N SER A 198 -21.62 -6.33 14.58
CA SER A 198 -20.33 -5.92 15.14
C SER A 198 -19.20 -6.78 14.57
N VAL A 199 -17.97 -6.30 14.66
CA VAL A 199 -16.75 -7.08 14.39
C VAL A 199 -16.16 -7.57 15.70
N SER A 200 -15.60 -8.78 15.68
CA SER A 200 -14.97 -9.44 16.85
C SER A 200 -13.44 -9.51 16.74
N LYS A 201 -12.91 -9.33 15.54
CA LYS A 201 -11.45 -9.28 15.27
C LYS A 201 -10.97 -7.84 15.22
N PRO A 202 -9.65 -7.61 15.29
CA PRO A 202 -9.06 -6.31 14.99
C PRO A 202 -9.57 -5.77 13.67
N LEU A 203 -9.66 -4.44 13.55
CA LEU A 203 -10.28 -3.75 12.40
C LEU A 203 -9.73 -4.22 11.06
N PHE A 204 -8.41 -4.24 10.91
CA PHE A 204 -7.76 -4.60 9.65
C PHE A 204 -7.97 -6.08 9.27
N GLU A 205 -7.93 -6.98 10.24
CA GLU A 205 -8.25 -8.40 10.01
C GLU A 205 -9.72 -8.60 9.63
N SER A 206 -10.62 -7.81 10.22
CA SER A 206 -12.04 -7.89 9.91
C SER A 206 -12.35 -7.57 8.45
N VAL A 207 -11.70 -6.58 7.85
CA VAL A 207 -11.92 -6.25 6.44
C VAL A 207 -11.35 -7.33 5.50
N VAL A 208 -10.22 -7.93 5.84
CA VAL A 208 -9.65 -9.06 5.07
C VAL A 208 -10.57 -10.28 5.11
N GLU A 209 -11.11 -10.60 6.29
CA GLU A 209 -11.99 -11.76 6.47
C GLU A 209 -13.35 -11.60 5.79
N LEU A 210 -13.96 -10.41 5.93
CA LEU A 210 -15.34 -10.16 5.52
C LEU A 210 -15.48 -9.83 4.02
N ALA A 211 -14.40 -9.45 3.34
CA ALA A 211 -14.41 -9.17 1.92
C ALA A 211 -14.85 -10.41 1.10
N ASP A 212 -15.66 -10.22 0.06
CA ASP A 212 -16.05 -11.31 -0.84
C ASP A 212 -14.85 -11.86 -1.62
N ALA A 213 -13.90 -10.99 -1.95
CA ALA A 213 -12.53 -11.31 -2.36
C ALA A 213 -11.58 -10.20 -1.92
N TYR A 214 -10.33 -10.56 -1.69
CA TYR A 214 -9.27 -9.64 -1.30
C TYR A 214 -8.07 -9.81 -2.23
N MET A 215 -7.74 -8.77 -2.97
CA MET A 215 -6.62 -8.72 -3.90
C MET A 215 -5.38 -8.15 -3.19
N GLN A 216 -4.42 -9.01 -2.85
CA GLN A 216 -3.14 -8.57 -2.29
C GLN A 216 -2.21 -8.15 -3.43
N LEU A 217 -1.76 -6.89 -3.41
CA LEU A 217 -1.02 -6.26 -4.50
C LEU A 217 0.49 -6.54 -4.44
N THR A 218 0.85 -7.79 -4.27
CA THR A 218 2.23 -8.30 -4.23
C THR A 218 2.25 -9.78 -4.64
N VAL A 219 3.36 -10.45 -4.36
CA VAL A 219 3.58 -11.89 -4.56
C VAL A 219 3.70 -12.63 -3.22
N PRO A 220 3.39 -13.93 -3.15
CA PRO A 220 3.48 -14.69 -1.89
C PRO A 220 4.86 -14.62 -1.21
N ARG A 221 5.94 -14.61 -1.99
CA ARG A 221 7.33 -14.57 -1.47
C ARG A 221 7.64 -13.31 -0.66
N PHE A 222 6.94 -12.21 -0.90
CA PHE A 222 7.13 -10.98 -0.14
C PHE A 222 6.44 -11.02 1.22
N GLU A 223 5.41 -11.86 1.40
CA GLU A 223 4.66 -11.98 2.64
C GLU A 223 5.25 -13.01 3.61
N PHE A 224 5.13 -12.75 4.90
CA PHE A 224 5.53 -13.70 5.93
C PHE A 224 4.68 -14.97 5.86
N PRO A 225 5.28 -16.17 6.05
CA PRO A 225 4.57 -17.45 6.02
C PRO A 225 3.49 -17.52 7.10
N ARG A 226 2.24 -17.76 6.69
CA ARG A 226 1.09 -17.93 7.59
C ARG A 226 -0.10 -18.52 6.84
N ASP A 227 -1.07 -19.01 7.58
CA ASP A 227 -2.37 -19.37 7.01
C ASP A 227 -3.16 -18.11 6.70
N ILE A 228 -3.74 -18.02 5.52
CA ILE A 228 -4.51 -16.89 5.05
C ILE A 228 -5.91 -17.32 4.59
N PRO A 229 -6.92 -16.43 4.65
CA PRO A 229 -8.26 -16.72 4.14
C PRO A 229 -8.23 -17.10 2.66
N SER A 230 -9.09 -18.02 2.26
CA SER A 230 -9.22 -18.42 0.85
C SER A 230 -9.73 -17.30 -0.07
N SER A 231 -10.31 -16.23 0.50
CA SER A 231 -10.70 -15.01 -0.20
C SER A 231 -9.51 -14.16 -0.64
N VAL A 232 -8.33 -14.33 -0.02
CA VAL A 232 -7.10 -13.59 -0.37
C VAL A 232 -6.45 -14.21 -1.59
N THR A 233 -6.17 -13.38 -2.60
CA THR A 233 -5.44 -13.75 -3.81
C THR A 233 -4.32 -12.75 -4.06
N PHE A 234 -3.09 -13.24 -4.24
CA PHE A 234 -1.97 -12.43 -4.66
C PHE A 234 -2.07 -12.19 -6.16
N ILE A 235 -2.12 -10.95 -6.58
CA ILE A 235 -2.31 -10.58 -7.99
C ILE A 235 -1.10 -9.89 -8.61
N GLY A 236 0.04 -9.87 -7.92
CA GLY A 236 1.20 -9.10 -8.35
C GLY A 236 0.98 -7.60 -8.18
N THR A 237 1.83 -6.78 -8.79
CA THR A 237 1.65 -5.32 -8.79
C THR A 237 0.87 -4.87 -10.00
N PRO A 238 -0.14 -3.98 -9.84
CA PRO A 238 -0.83 -3.40 -10.98
C PRO A 238 0.14 -2.71 -11.94
N PRO A 239 -0.14 -2.71 -13.25
CA PRO A 239 0.72 -2.06 -14.23
C PRO A 239 0.94 -0.59 -13.90
N ILE A 240 2.19 -0.12 -14.10
CA ILE A 240 2.50 1.30 -13.93
C ILE A 240 1.66 2.10 -14.92
N ILE A 241 0.97 3.12 -14.42
CA ILE A 241 0.21 4.04 -15.28
C ILE A 241 1.22 4.93 -16.00
N PRO A 242 1.29 4.87 -17.35
CA PRO A 242 2.22 5.71 -18.11
C PRO A 242 1.99 7.19 -17.81
N ASN A 243 3.09 7.88 -17.56
CA ASN A 243 3.06 9.32 -17.34
C ASN A 243 3.71 10.04 -18.54
N GLN A 244 2.98 10.96 -19.16
CA GLN A 244 3.45 11.72 -20.32
C GLN A 244 4.34 12.91 -19.93
N VAL A 245 5.05 12.86 -18.83
CA VAL A 245 6.03 13.89 -18.45
C VAL A 245 7.21 13.82 -19.42
N PRO A 246 7.64 14.96 -20.00
CA PRO A 246 8.81 14.99 -20.87
C PRO A 246 10.06 14.50 -20.12
N LEU A 247 10.87 13.72 -20.83
CA LEU A 247 12.15 13.27 -20.28
C LEU A 247 13.09 14.47 -20.08
N PRO A 248 13.85 14.51 -18.98
CA PRO A 248 14.79 15.59 -18.73
C PRO A 248 15.97 15.57 -19.71
N ALA A 249 16.61 16.72 -19.92
CA ALA A 249 17.74 16.84 -20.86
C ALA A 249 18.90 15.88 -20.56
N TRP A 250 19.08 15.50 -19.30
CA TRP A 250 20.11 14.55 -18.87
C TRP A 250 19.72 13.07 -19.02
N ALA A 251 18.55 12.75 -19.55
CA ALA A 251 18.07 11.36 -19.71
C ALA A 251 19.07 10.47 -20.51
N HIS A 252 19.86 11.06 -21.40
CA HIS A 252 20.89 10.37 -22.18
C HIS A 252 22.05 9.84 -21.32
N GLU A 253 22.24 10.33 -20.10
CA GLU A 253 23.27 9.84 -19.17
C GLU A 253 22.94 8.49 -18.53
N LEU A 254 21.69 8.01 -18.69
CA LEU A 254 21.25 6.67 -18.26
C LEU A 254 21.59 5.63 -19.37
N ASP A 255 22.85 5.62 -19.80
CA ASP A 255 23.36 4.83 -20.92
C ASP A 255 23.99 3.49 -20.53
N GLY A 256 23.98 3.16 -19.20
CA GLY A 256 24.57 1.95 -18.65
C GLY A 256 26.06 2.05 -18.34
N SER A 257 26.72 3.20 -18.57
CA SER A 257 28.14 3.41 -18.25
C SER A 257 28.41 3.50 -16.75
N ARG A 258 27.41 3.89 -15.96
CA ARG A 258 27.45 3.99 -14.51
C ARG A 258 26.30 3.20 -13.88
N LYS A 259 26.49 2.74 -12.64
CA LYS A 259 25.40 2.19 -11.82
C LYS A 259 24.43 3.28 -11.42
N VAL A 260 23.13 3.02 -11.56
CA VAL A 260 22.07 4.00 -11.30
C VAL A 260 21.44 3.72 -9.93
N VAL A 261 21.51 4.72 -9.04
CA VAL A 261 20.82 4.70 -7.76
C VAL A 261 19.64 5.68 -7.82
N LEU A 262 18.42 5.16 -7.78
CA LEU A 262 17.22 5.97 -7.67
C LEU A 262 16.93 6.28 -6.20
N VAL A 263 16.70 7.56 -5.88
CA VAL A 263 16.33 8.02 -4.53
C VAL A 263 14.95 8.67 -4.57
N THR A 264 14.01 8.20 -3.73
CA THR A 264 12.65 8.75 -3.68
C THR A 264 12.00 8.59 -2.31
N GLN A 265 11.23 9.60 -1.89
CA GLN A 265 10.35 9.56 -0.72
C GLN A 265 8.87 9.36 -1.12
N GLY A 266 8.61 9.00 -2.39
CA GLY A 266 7.25 8.91 -2.91
C GLY A 266 6.58 10.27 -3.09
N THR A 267 5.24 10.29 -3.07
CA THR A 267 4.43 11.49 -3.35
C THR A 267 3.63 11.99 -2.14
N VAL A 268 3.64 11.27 -1.03
CA VAL A 268 2.87 11.60 0.19
C VAL A 268 3.81 11.99 1.33
N ALA A 269 4.70 11.09 1.74
CA ALA A 269 5.63 11.33 2.84
C ALA A 269 6.94 12.01 2.37
N ASN A 270 6.80 13.06 1.57
CA ASN A 270 7.91 13.84 0.99
C ASN A 270 7.91 15.32 1.42
N HIS A 271 7.26 15.61 2.55
CA HIS A 271 7.17 16.97 3.10
C HIS A 271 8.53 17.53 3.56
N ASP A 272 9.45 16.66 3.92
CA ASP A 272 10.80 17.00 4.39
C ASP A 272 11.85 16.13 3.67
N PHE A 273 12.68 16.75 2.82
CA PHE A 273 13.73 16.07 2.08
C PHE A 273 15.00 15.78 2.90
N ASP A 274 15.13 16.37 4.08
CA ASP A 274 16.22 16.06 5.01
C ASP A 274 16.08 14.65 5.61
N LEU A 275 14.90 14.06 5.56
CA LEU A 275 14.67 12.71 6.06
C LEU A 275 15.34 11.61 5.21
N LEU A 276 15.50 11.80 3.89
CA LEU A 276 16.13 10.77 3.05
C LEU A 276 16.88 11.32 1.83
N ILE A 277 16.28 12.22 1.05
CA ILE A 277 16.87 12.65 -0.24
C ILE A 277 18.18 13.38 -0.01
N ALA A 278 18.20 14.38 0.86
CA ALA A 278 19.41 15.17 1.12
C ALA A 278 20.55 14.33 1.71
N PRO A 279 20.34 13.50 2.77
CA PRO A 279 21.41 12.64 3.28
C PRO A 279 21.87 11.59 2.26
N ALA A 280 20.99 11.08 1.37
CA ALA A 280 21.39 10.18 0.30
C ALA A 280 22.28 10.88 -0.74
N LEU A 281 21.91 12.06 -1.18
CA LEU A 281 22.74 12.87 -2.09
C LEU A 281 24.11 13.16 -1.48
N ALA A 282 24.16 13.57 -0.21
CA ALA A 282 25.42 13.84 0.49
C ALA A 282 26.28 12.57 0.64
N GLY A 283 25.67 11.44 1.01
CA GLY A 283 26.37 10.17 1.20
C GLY A 283 26.96 9.59 -0.08
N LEU A 284 26.30 9.80 -1.22
CA LEU A 284 26.70 9.25 -2.52
C LEU A 284 27.46 10.24 -3.41
N ALA A 285 27.74 11.46 -2.92
CA ALA A 285 28.39 12.54 -3.68
C ALA A 285 29.73 12.15 -4.30
N ASN A 286 30.53 11.38 -3.58
CA ASN A 286 31.91 11.03 -3.96
C ASN A 286 32.04 9.61 -4.57
N GLU A 287 30.95 9.09 -5.15
CA GLU A 287 30.92 7.77 -5.79
C GLU A 287 31.01 7.94 -7.33
N PRO A 288 32.22 7.93 -7.92
CA PRO A 288 32.40 8.27 -9.33
C PRO A 288 31.72 7.30 -10.31
N ASN A 289 31.52 6.06 -9.88
CA ASN A 289 30.90 5.01 -10.69
C ASN A 289 29.37 4.98 -10.54
N LEU A 290 28.79 5.88 -9.73
CA LEU A 290 27.36 5.99 -9.54
C LEU A 290 26.78 7.21 -10.26
N LEU A 291 25.60 7.04 -10.83
CA LEU A 291 24.69 8.11 -11.19
C LEU A 291 23.51 8.09 -10.22
N VAL A 292 23.38 9.14 -9.43
CA VAL A 292 22.29 9.26 -8.44
C VAL A 292 21.15 10.03 -9.09
N VAL A 293 19.98 9.41 -9.22
CA VAL A 293 18.76 10.04 -9.72
C VAL A 293 17.81 10.24 -8.55
N ALA A 294 17.43 11.48 -8.24
CA ALA A 294 16.49 11.76 -7.19
C ALA A 294 15.21 12.42 -7.72
N THR A 295 14.05 11.98 -7.21
CA THR A 295 12.75 12.57 -7.55
C THR A 295 12.12 13.27 -6.36
N ALA A 296 11.65 14.50 -6.57
CA ALA A 296 10.96 15.29 -5.55
C ALA A 296 9.47 14.90 -5.37
N GLY A 297 8.99 13.85 -6.06
CA GLY A 297 7.62 13.34 -5.90
C GLY A 297 6.52 14.34 -6.25
N GLY A 298 6.78 15.21 -7.24
CA GLY A 298 5.85 16.26 -7.69
C GLY A 298 6.12 17.64 -7.07
N ARG A 299 6.98 17.75 -6.08
CA ARG A 299 7.41 19.05 -5.51
C ARG A 299 8.49 19.72 -6.37
N ALA A 300 8.78 20.98 -6.07
CA ALA A 300 9.84 21.69 -6.76
C ALA A 300 11.22 21.09 -6.43
N VAL A 301 12.07 20.92 -7.45
CA VAL A 301 13.44 20.41 -7.28
C VAL A 301 14.27 21.35 -6.38
N GLY A 302 13.98 22.66 -6.44
CA GLY A 302 14.65 23.65 -5.60
C GLY A 302 14.37 23.55 -4.09
N ASP A 303 13.37 22.75 -3.69
CA ASP A 303 13.08 22.49 -2.28
C ASP A 303 14.04 21.45 -1.65
N ILE A 304 14.83 20.73 -2.49
CA ILE A 304 15.80 19.76 -2.01
C ILE A 304 17.01 20.51 -1.44
N PRO A 305 17.29 20.38 -0.15
CA PRO A 305 18.33 21.16 0.50
C PRO A 305 19.74 20.67 0.18
N GLY A 306 20.72 21.58 0.32
CA GLY A 306 22.13 21.29 0.18
C GLY A 306 22.66 21.39 -1.26
N PRO A 307 23.98 21.23 -1.43
CA PRO A 307 24.61 21.25 -2.75
C PRO A 307 24.24 19.98 -3.54
N ILE A 308 23.95 20.15 -4.83
CA ILE A 308 23.71 19.03 -5.74
C ILE A 308 25.05 18.45 -6.22
N PRO A 309 25.36 17.17 -5.90
CA PRO A 309 26.62 16.56 -6.33
C PRO A 309 26.71 16.44 -7.85
N GLY A 310 27.94 16.47 -8.38
CA GLY A 310 28.19 16.37 -9.82
C GLY A 310 27.70 15.07 -10.47
N ASN A 311 27.61 13.99 -9.70
CA ASN A 311 27.06 12.69 -10.11
C ASN A 311 25.56 12.56 -9.84
N ALA A 312 24.85 13.61 -9.41
CA ALA A 312 23.41 13.57 -9.16
C ALA A 312 22.62 14.26 -10.27
N ARG A 313 21.42 13.74 -10.52
CA ARG A 313 20.41 14.29 -11.42
C ARG A 313 19.07 14.33 -10.72
N LEU A 314 18.41 15.47 -10.77
CA LEU A 314 17.16 15.72 -10.06
C LEU A 314 16.02 15.95 -11.05
N ALA A 315 14.82 15.49 -10.67
CA ALA A 315 13.59 15.81 -11.36
C ALA A 315 12.44 15.95 -10.35
N SER A 316 11.47 16.80 -10.66
CA SER A 316 10.23 16.87 -9.87
C SER A 316 9.47 15.55 -9.93
N TYR A 317 9.36 15.00 -11.13
CA TYR A 317 8.72 13.71 -11.41
C TYR A 317 9.41 13.01 -12.59
N LEU A 318 9.44 11.66 -12.59
CA LEU A 318 9.97 10.85 -13.68
C LEU A 318 9.00 9.70 -14.01
N PRO A 319 8.83 9.33 -15.28
CA PRO A 319 8.06 8.15 -15.66
C PRO A 319 8.77 6.88 -15.18
N PHE A 320 8.20 6.18 -14.23
CA PHE A 320 8.82 4.97 -13.64
C PHE A 320 8.89 3.81 -14.64
N GLU A 321 7.95 3.72 -15.59
CA GLU A 321 7.98 2.75 -16.68
C GLU A 321 9.23 2.89 -17.56
N TRP A 322 9.74 4.10 -17.71
CA TRP A 322 10.97 4.38 -18.46
C TRP A 322 12.22 4.26 -17.57
N LEU A 323 12.12 4.65 -16.31
CA LEU A 323 13.26 4.78 -15.39
C LEU A 323 13.66 3.45 -14.77
N LEU A 324 12.69 2.69 -14.19
CA LEU A 324 12.97 1.48 -13.40
C LEU A 324 13.81 0.44 -14.15
N PRO A 325 13.63 0.18 -15.48
CA PRO A 325 14.49 -0.75 -16.20
C PRO A 325 15.99 -0.39 -16.21
N LYS A 326 16.35 0.84 -15.82
CA LYS A 326 17.72 1.38 -15.83
C LYS A 326 18.33 1.50 -14.43
N VAL A 327 17.56 1.16 -13.37
CA VAL A 327 17.95 1.35 -11.98
C VAL A 327 18.62 0.08 -11.44
N ASP A 328 19.77 0.25 -10.79
CA ASP A 328 20.49 -0.83 -10.12
C ASP A 328 20.12 -0.97 -8.64
N VAL A 329 19.78 0.12 -7.95
CA VAL A 329 19.34 0.13 -6.55
C VAL A 329 18.29 1.23 -6.35
N LEU A 330 17.23 0.92 -5.62
CA LEU A 330 16.27 1.92 -5.14
C LEU A 330 16.54 2.25 -3.66
N VAL A 331 16.75 3.52 -3.37
CA VAL A 331 16.76 4.07 -2.00
C VAL A 331 15.41 4.74 -1.74
N THR A 332 14.64 4.28 -0.77
CA THR A 332 13.28 4.76 -0.51
C THR A 332 12.93 4.76 0.97
N ASN A 333 11.92 5.55 1.35
CA ASN A 333 11.35 5.47 2.70
C ASN A 333 10.50 4.20 2.94
N GLY A 334 10.22 3.41 1.90
CA GLY A 334 9.52 2.14 2.04
C GLY A 334 8.03 2.19 1.72
N GLY A 335 7.58 3.13 0.88
CA GLY A 335 6.19 3.11 0.42
C GLY A 335 5.88 1.83 -0.37
N TYR A 336 4.82 1.10 0.05
CA TYR A 336 4.47 -0.24 -0.45
C TYR A 336 4.42 -0.34 -1.99
N GLY A 337 3.74 0.61 -2.65
CA GLY A 337 3.64 0.62 -4.11
C GLY A 337 4.99 0.75 -4.81
N SER A 338 5.88 1.63 -4.33
CA SER A 338 7.22 1.82 -4.90
C SER A 338 8.12 0.61 -4.68
N VAL A 339 8.01 -0.03 -3.51
CA VAL A 339 8.74 -1.26 -3.17
C VAL A 339 8.33 -2.40 -4.11
N ASN A 340 7.02 -2.64 -4.28
CA ASN A 340 6.52 -3.68 -5.18
C ASN A 340 6.89 -3.40 -6.65
N GLN A 341 6.80 -2.15 -7.11
CA GLN A 341 7.24 -1.78 -8.45
C GLN A 341 8.74 -2.06 -8.65
N ALA A 342 9.61 -1.67 -7.72
CA ALA A 342 11.03 -1.95 -7.83
C ALA A 342 11.31 -3.47 -7.87
N MET A 343 10.67 -4.24 -6.98
CA MET A 343 10.81 -5.70 -6.94
C MET A 343 10.36 -6.36 -8.25
N SER A 344 9.29 -5.87 -8.89
CA SER A 344 8.81 -6.40 -10.16
C SER A 344 9.80 -6.21 -11.32
N PHE A 345 10.73 -5.25 -11.19
CA PHE A 345 11.85 -5.05 -12.10
C PHE A 345 13.17 -5.72 -11.64
N GLY A 346 13.15 -6.45 -10.53
CA GLY A 346 14.35 -7.09 -9.98
C GLY A 346 15.36 -6.09 -9.40
N ILE A 347 14.89 -4.96 -8.89
CA ILE A 347 15.73 -3.91 -8.32
C ILE A 347 15.85 -4.13 -6.82
N PRO A 348 17.07 -4.35 -6.29
CA PRO A 348 17.28 -4.43 -4.86
C PRO A 348 17.13 -3.08 -4.18
N LEU A 349 16.83 -3.07 -2.87
CA LEU A 349 16.39 -1.90 -2.14
C LEU A 349 17.31 -1.55 -0.95
N VAL A 350 17.38 -0.25 -0.66
CA VAL A 350 17.78 0.28 0.65
C VAL A 350 16.62 1.11 1.18
N THR A 351 16.10 0.75 2.34
CA THR A 351 14.92 1.40 2.91
C THR A 351 15.21 2.09 4.24
N ALA A 352 14.59 3.27 4.46
CA ALA A 352 14.66 3.99 5.71
C ALA A 352 13.34 4.74 5.95
N GLY A 353 12.55 4.29 6.91
CA GLY A 353 11.25 4.85 7.29
C GLY A 353 10.57 3.96 8.31
N LEU A 354 9.89 4.58 9.28
CA LEU A 354 9.18 3.90 10.37
C LEU A 354 7.75 4.43 10.55
N THR A 355 7.34 5.42 9.75
CA THR A 355 5.99 6.00 9.85
C THR A 355 5.00 5.20 9.02
N GLU A 356 3.73 5.29 9.35
CA GLU A 356 2.60 4.61 8.71
C GLU A 356 2.86 3.09 8.63
N ASP A 357 2.73 2.48 7.46
CA ASP A 357 3.01 1.07 7.20
C ASP A 357 4.48 0.76 6.87
N LYS A 358 5.33 1.79 6.79
CA LYS A 358 6.72 1.65 6.31
C LYS A 358 7.59 0.75 7.19
N ALA A 359 7.34 0.73 8.51
CA ALA A 359 8.06 -0.16 9.41
C ALA A 359 7.85 -1.63 9.01
N ASP A 360 6.61 -2.01 8.71
CA ASP A 360 6.28 -3.38 8.29
C ASP A 360 6.78 -3.68 6.87
N VAL A 361 6.58 -2.77 5.91
CA VAL A 361 7.08 -2.94 4.54
C VAL A 361 8.60 -3.11 4.52
N ASN A 362 9.33 -2.31 5.28
CA ASN A 362 10.79 -2.31 5.30
C ASN A 362 11.36 -3.59 5.97
N VAL A 363 10.67 -4.12 6.95
CA VAL A 363 11.02 -5.41 7.55
C VAL A 363 10.81 -6.56 6.55
N HIS A 364 9.75 -6.52 5.73
CA HIS A 364 9.55 -7.49 4.65
C HIS A 364 10.66 -7.42 3.60
N VAL A 365 11.14 -6.22 3.25
CA VAL A 365 12.29 -6.02 2.33
C VAL A 365 13.54 -6.73 2.86
N ALA A 366 13.88 -6.53 4.13
CA ALA A 366 15.04 -7.16 4.74
C ALA A 366 14.87 -8.69 4.87
N TRP A 367 13.70 -9.13 5.34
CA TRP A 367 13.41 -10.54 5.55
C TRP A 367 13.39 -11.35 4.23
N SER A 368 12.83 -10.77 3.16
CA SER A 368 12.79 -11.43 1.85
C SER A 368 14.15 -11.46 1.12
N GLY A 369 15.18 -10.82 1.68
CA GLY A 369 16.53 -10.79 1.10
C GLY A 369 16.68 -9.91 -0.13
N VAL A 370 15.71 -9.05 -0.41
CA VAL A 370 15.77 -8.15 -1.57
C VAL A 370 16.42 -6.80 -1.26
N GLY A 371 16.81 -6.54 0.00
CA GLY A 371 17.41 -5.27 0.36
C GLY A 371 17.81 -5.14 1.82
N ILE A 372 18.19 -3.92 2.19
CA ILE A 372 18.59 -3.53 3.55
C ILE A 372 17.56 -2.54 4.11
N ASN A 373 17.07 -2.83 5.32
CA ASN A 373 16.28 -1.91 6.13
C ASN A 373 17.18 -1.21 7.15
N LEU A 374 17.32 0.10 7.07
CA LEU A 374 18.08 0.90 8.03
C LEU A 374 17.31 1.15 9.34
N ALA A 375 16.03 0.80 9.41
CA ALA A 375 15.16 0.89 10.58
C ALA A 375 15.20 2.25 11.30
N THR A 376 15.19 3.34 10.54
CA THR A 376 15.23 4.71 11.04
C THR A 376 14.51 5.67 10.12
N ASN A 377 13.95 6.77 10.68
CA ASN A 377 13.45 7.89 9.90
C ASN A 377 14.54 8.91 9.52
N ASN A 378 15.73 8.82 10.14
CA ASN A 378 16.82 9.80 9.97
C ASN A 378 18.14 9.07 9.68
N PRO A 379 18.26 8.42 8.48
CA PRO A 379 19.49 7.73 8.12
C PRO A 379 20.63 8.75 7.91
N THR A 380 21.83 8.41 8.41
CA THR A 380 23.00 9.24 8.16
C THR A 380 23.51 9.07 6.72
N PRO A 381 24.16 10.08 6.12
CA PRO A 381 24.81 9.95 4.81
C PRO A 381 25.75 8.76 4.72
N GLN A 382 26.50 8.48 5.78
CA GLN A 382 27.42 7.35 5.86
C GLN A 382 26.66 6.01 5.82
N ALA A 383 25.61 5.83 6.62
CA ALA A 383 24.81 4.59 6.65
C ALA A 383 24.16 4.31 5.28
N LEU A 384 23.64 5.34 4.62
CA LEU A 384 23.08 5.21 3.27
C LEU A 384 24.13 4.79 2.25
N ARG A 385 25.33 5.41 2.27
CA ARG A 385 26.44 5.02 1.39
C ARG A 385 26.86 3.59 1.62
N GLU A 386 27.05 3.17 2.87
CA GLU A 386 27.46 1.83 3.21
C GLU A 386 26.41 0.78 2.76
N ALA A 387 25.13 1.05 3.01
CA ALA A 387 24.04 0.16 2.60
C ALA A 387 23.95 0.03 1.07
N VAL A 388 24.04 1.14 0.33
CA VAL A 388 24.04 1.12 -1.15
C VAL A 388 25.22 0.32 -1.70
N ARG A 389 26.43 0.51 -1.15
CA ARG A 389 27.60 -0.28 -1.53
C ARG A 389 27.40 -1.77 -1.26
N VAL A 390 26.93 -2.12 -0.06
CA VAL A 390 26.68 -3.53 0.31
C VAL A 390 25.69 -4.18 -0.65
N VAL A 391 24.60 -3.46 -1.01
CA VAL A 391 23.58 -3.96 -1.95
C VAL A 391 24.13 -4.12 -3.36
N LEU A 392 25.02 -3.21 -3.80
CA LEU A 392 25.64 -3.29 -5.13
C LEU A 392 26.73 -4.39 -5.21
N ASP A 393 27.52 -4.56 -4.15
CA ASP A 393 28.69 -5.44 -4.13
C ASP A 393 28.34 -6.91 -3.82
N LYS A 394 27.28 -7.14 -3.03
CA LYS A 394 26.84 -8.50 -2.68
C LYS A 394 25.84 -9.04 -3.70
N PRO A 395 26.19 -10.10 -4.47
CA PRO A 395 25.30 -10.64 -5.51
C PRO A 395 23.98 -11.19 -4.97
N ASP A 396 23.92 -11.55 -3.68
CA ASP A 396 22.73 -12.14 -3.05
C ASP A 396 21.50 -11.22 -3.14
N TYR A 397 21.67 -9.89 -2.95
CA TYR A 397 20.57 -8.95 -3.07
C TYR A 397 20.00 -8.87 -4.49
N ARG A 398 20.89 -8.87 -5.50
CA ARG A 398 20.47 -8.88 -6.90
C ARG A 398 19.79 -10.20 -7.25
N SER A 399 20.31 -11.33 -6.77
CA SER A 399 19.73 -12.65 -6.97
C SER A 399 18.35 -12.75 -6.30
N GLY A 400 18.22 -12.26 -5.06
CA GLY A 400 16.94 -12.20 -4.34
C GLY A 400 15.91 -11.35 -5.06
N ALA A 401 16.31 -10.15 -5.52
CA ALA A 401 15.44 -9.27 -6.27
C ALA A 401 15.03 -9.85 -7.64
N SER A 402 15.94 -10.55 -8.34
CA SER A 402 15.63 -11.25 -9.59
C SER A 402 14.62 -12.39 -9.38
N ALA A 403 14.81 -13.21 -8.34
CA ALA A 403 13.87 -14.29 -8.00
C ALA A 403 12.48 -13.72 -7.63
N MET A 404 12.45 -12.56 -6.96
CA MET A 404 11.19 -11.85 -6.68
C MET A 404 10.51 -11.38 -7.98
N ALA A 405 11.27 -10.79 -8.90
CA ALA A 405 10.75 -10.36 -10.21
C ALA A 405 10.19 -11.52 -11.03
N ASP A 406 10.78 -12.71 -10.93
CA ASP A 406 10.30 -13.89 -11.64
C ASP A 406 8.93 -14.34 -11.10
N GLU A 407 8.66 -14.22 -9.80
CA GLU A 407 7.33 -14.46 -9.23
C GLU A 407 6.31 -13.42 -9.70
N PHE A 408 6.69 -12.12 -9.75
CA PHE A 408 5.82 -11.10 -10.34
C PHE A 408 5.46 -11.39 -11.80
N LYS A 409 6.44 -11.83 -12.60
CA LYS A 409 6.21 -12.19 -14.01
C LYS A 409 5.33 -13.43 -14.18
N ALA A 410 5.34 -14.35 -13.22
CA ALA A 410 4.51 -15.55 -13.25
C ALA A 410 3.02 -15.25 -13.00
N ILE A 411 2.68 -14.07 -12.47
CA ILE A 411 1.31 -13.65 -12.23
C ILE A 411 0.86 -12.70 -13.35
N ASP A 412 -0.13 -13.12 -14.13
CA ASP A 412 -0.85 -12.20 -15.02
C ASP A 412 -1.89 -11.41 -14.24
N THR A 413 -1.47 -10.24 -13.73
CA THR A 413 -2.31 -9.35 -12.93
C THR A 413 -3.63 -9.02 -13.62
N ARG A 414 -3.63 -8.81 -14.95
CA ARG A 414 -4.86 -8.53 -15.71
C ARG A 414 -5.83 -9.70 -15.62
N SER A 415 -5.36 -10.90 -15.96
CA SER A 415 -6.18 -12.11 -15.94
C SER A 415 -6.70 -12.40 -14.53
N GLU A 416 -5.89 -12.22 -13.48
CA GLU A 416 -6.32 -12.42 -12.09
C GLU A 416 -7.39 -11.42 -11.65
N VAL A 417 -7.24 -10.13 -11.96
CA VAL A 417 -8.27 -9.11 -11.68
C VAL A 417 -9.58 -9.49 -12.34
N LEU A 418 -9.57 -9.83 -13.63
CA LEU A 418 -10.78 -10.19 -14.37
C LEU A 418 -11.42 -11.48 -13.84
N ARG A 419 -10.60 -12.48 -13.52
CA ARG A 419 -11.08 -13.74 -12.93
C ARG A 419 -11.80 -13.49 -11.60
N ILE A 420 -11.20 -12.71 -10.70
CA ILE A 420 -11.77 -12.41 -9.38
C ILE A 420 -13.07 -11.63 -9.51
N ILE A 421 -13.10 -10.57 -10.32
CA ILE A 421 -14.30 -9.75 -10.53
C ILE A 421 -15.44 -10.57 -11.10
N ASN A 422 -15.18 -11.39 -12.13
CA ASN A 422 -16.19 -12.25 -12.74
C ASN A 422 -16.71 -13.32 -11.77
N GLN A 423 -15.81 -13.97 -11.00
CA GLN A 423 -16.19 -14.98 -10.01
C GLN A 423 -17.08 -14.41 -8.92
N VAL A 424 -16.74 -13.22 -8.40
CA VAL A 424 -17.52 -12.58 -7.33
C VAL A 424 -18.87 -12.08 -7.84
N ALA A 425 -18.94 -11.57 -9.06
CA ALA A 425 -20.20 -11.15 -9.69
C ALA A 425 -21.13 -12.33 -9.97
N GLN A 426 -20.60 -13.48 -10.44
CA GLN A 426 -21.39 -14.69 -10.70
C GLN A 426 -21.90 -15.35 -9.40
N GLY A 427 -21.05 -15.48 -8.38
CA GLY A 427 -21.46 -16.03 -7.08
C GLY A 427 -22.57 -15.23 -6.39
N SER A 428 -22.78 -13.99 -6.79
CA SER A 428 -23.90 -13.16 -6.32
C SER A 428 -25.24 -13.57 -6.98
N ASN A 429 -25.20 -14.06 -8.22
CA ASN A 429 -26.37 -14.54 -8.92
C ASN A 429 -26.84 -15.92 -8.38
N GLU A 430 -25.91 -16.76 -7.91
CA GLU A 430 -26.23 -18.07 -7.31
C GLU A 430 -26.84 -17.96 -5.89
N ILE A 431 -26.47 -16.93 -5.11
CA ILE A 431 -27.02 -16.68 -3.77
C ILE A 431 -28.47 -16.14 -3.86
N SER A 432 -28.87 -15.61 -5.01
CA SER A 432 -30.26 -15.21 -5.30
C SER A 432 -31.18 -16.42 -5.53
N ASP A 433 -30.63 -17.64 -5.67
CA ASP A 433 -31.35 -18.88 -5.85
C ASP A 433 -31.19 -19.78 -4.59
N PRO A 434 -32.26 -20.05 -3.78
CA PRO A 434 -32.13 -20.63 -2.45
C PRO A 434 -31.88 -22.15 -2.39
N GLY A 435 -31.18 -22.74 -3.38
CA GLY A 435 -30.96 -24.18 -3.53
C GLY A 435 -29.56 -24.73 -3.26
N GLY A 436 -28.56 -23.93 -3.03
CA GLY A 436 -27.16 -24.40 -2.94
C GLY A 436 -26.64 -24.57 -1.49
N THR A 437 -26.08 -25.73 -1.18
CA THR A 437 -25.45 -26.06 0.09
C THR A 437 -24.10 -25.28 0.21
N PRO A 438 -23.77 -24.60 1.34
CA PRO A 438 -22.53 -23.87 1.48
C PRO A 438 -21.32 -24.81 1.51
N VAL A 439 -20.40 -24.64 0.57
CA VAL A 439 -19.08 -25.30 0.61
C VAL A 439 -18.19 -24.51 1.58
N ALA A 440 -17.67 -25.21 2.60
CA ALA A 440 -16.73 -24.64 3.56
C ALA A 440 -15.45 -24.14 2.84
N LYS A 441 -15.15 -22.85 3.00
CA LYS A 441 -13.93 -22.24 2.46
C LYS A 441 -12.71 -22.74 3.26
N GLN A 442 -11.82 -23.52 2.63
CA GLN A 442 -10.54 -23.91 3.22
C GLN A 442 -9.49 -22.81 3.01
N GLY A 443 -8.75 -22.46 4.07
CA GLY A 443 -7.63 -21.53 4.02
C GLY A 443 -6.45 -22.06 3.21
N ARG A 444 -5.60 -21.16 2.70
CA ARG A 444 -4.33 -21.49 2.03
C ARG A 444 -3.17 -21.02 2.90
N ARG A 445 -2.03 -21.71 2.80
CA ARG A 445 -0.80 -21.32 3.50
C ARG A 445 0.16 -20.61 2.56
N VAL A 446 0.68 -19.47 2.98
CA VAL A 446 1.86 -18.83 2.34
C VAL A 446 3.07 -19.64 2.77
N ALA A 447 3.72 -20.32 1.82
CA ALA A 447 4.84 -21.19 2.10
C ALA A 447 6.11 -20.39 2.44
N ALA A 448 6.91 -20.91 3.40
CA ALA A 448 8.26 -20.40 3.61
C ALA A 448 9.14 -20.86 2.45
N ASN A 449 9.70 -19.93 1.70
CA ASN A 449 10.78 -20.25 0.78
C ASN A 449 12.08 -20.37 1.59
N ARG A 450 12.65 -21.57 1.60
CA ARG A 450 13.99 -21.86 2.16
C ARG A 450 15.08 -21.40 1.21
#